data_cef2864cec8f1dafd3914a6376f254e6
#
_entry.id   cef2864cec8f1dafd3914a6376f254e6
#
_cell.length_a   1.000
_cell.length_b   1.000
_cell.length_c   1.000
_cell.angle_alpha   90.00
_cell.angle_beta   90.00
_cell.angle_gamma   90.00
#
_symmetry.space_group_name_H-M   'P 1'
#
loop_
_entity.id
_entity.type
_entity.pdbx_description
1 polymer ?
#
loop_
_entity_poly.entity_id
_entity_poly.type
_entity_poly.pdbx_seq_one_letter_code
_entity_poly.pdbx_strand_id
1 'polypeptide(L)'
;CILLVSLARMWMTGMHIIIITVPAVAGGERPLLVQALSLSKSYDEMYRTTGQFVGGAQWHPFDHQRGYHPDPYFGGIYDAFRQPKYAYYAFRSQSAATLKHPVAECGPMVFIAHEMSPFSDADVVVFSNCDSVRLSVYDGTESRTLPVVHAQGHMPNAPVIFKDVWDFWEAREYSYKQKTGRK
;
A
#
# COMPACT_ATOMS: atom_id res chain seq x y z
N CYS A 1 -18.70 -12.57 4.47
CA CYS A 1 -17.78 -12.44 3.33
C CYS A 1 -16.59 -13.35 3.52
N ILE A 2 -16.51 -14.40 2.71
CA ILE A 2 -15.40 -15.37 2.76
C ILE A 2 -14.27 -14.80 1.91
N LEU A 3 -13.14 -14.53 2.54
CA LEU A 3 -11.92 -14.12 1.87
C LEU A 3 -11.33 -15.36 1.17
N LEU A 4 -11.65 -15.59 -0.08
CA LEU A 4 -11.00 -16.61 -0.91
C LEU A 4 -9.70 -16.03 -1.48
N VAL A 5 -8.60 -16.22 -0.76
CA VAL A 5 -7.26 -16.07 -1.33
C VAL A 5 -6.99 -17.34 -2.12
N SER A 6 -7.29 -17.31 -3.41
CA SER A 6 -6.95 -18.41 -4.31
C SER A 6 -5.49 -18.25 -4.72
N LEU A 7 -4.59 -18.94 -4.04
CA LEU A 7 -3.21 -19.15 -4.48
C LEU A 7 -3.21 -20.24 -5.56
N ALA A 8 -3.46 -19.86 -6.81
CA ALA A 8 -3.23 -20.75 -7.92
C ALA A 8 -1.73 -20.80 -8.22
N ARG A 9 -1.03 -21.84 -7.74
CA ARG A 9 0.32 -22.18 -8.18
C ARG A 9 0.23 -22.85 -9.55
N MET A 10 0.54 -22.13 -10.59
CA MET A 10 0.72 -22.69 -11.93
C MET A 10 2.21 -22.81 -12.21
N TRP A 11 2.70 -24.05 -12.25
CA TRP A 11 4.06 -24.39 -12.63
C TRP A 11 4.17 -24.33 -14.14
N MET A 12 4.69 -23.25 -14.70
CA MET A 12 5.23 -23.23 -16.04
C MET A 12 6.57 -22.52 -15.99
N THR A 13 7.63 -23.29 -16.19
CA THR A 13 8.99 -22.84 -16.54
C THR A 13 9.43 -21.49 -15.92
N GLY A 14 9.59 -21.45 -14.62
CA GLY A 14 10.29 -20.34 -13.93
C GLY A 14 9.48 -19.06 -13.71
N MET A 15 8.22 -18.98 -14.13
CA MET A 15 7.37 -17.82 -13.88
C MET A 15 6.22 -18.17 -12.93
N HIS A 16 6.21 -17.58 -11.75
CA HIS A 16 5.09 -17.68 -10.82
C HIS A 16 4.17 -16.49 -10.99
N ILE A 17 2.94 -16.73 -11.41
CA ILE A 17 1.89 -15.70 -11.44
C ILE A 17 1.12 -15.78 -10.14
N ILE A 18 1.22 -14.74 -9.32
CA ILE A 18 0.39 -14.59 -8.12
C ILE A 18 -0.85 -13.79 -8.52
N ILE A 19 -1.99 -14.45 -8.58
CA ILE A 19 -3.28 -13.79 -8.79
C ILE A 19 -3.88 -13.53 -7.41
N ILE A 20 -3.80 -12.29 -6.96
CA ILE A 20 -4.50 -11.86 -5.75
C ILE A 20 -5.83 -11.26 -6.18
N THR A 21 -6.89 -12.02 -6.01
CA THR A 21 -8.25 -11.50 -6.18
C THR A 21 -8.68 -10.90 -4.85
N VAL A 22 -8.57 -9.57 -4.72
CA VAL A 22 -9.20 -8.88 -3.60
C VAL A 22 -10.67 -8.68 -3.99
N PRO A 23 -11.64 -9.17 -3.19
CA PRO A 23 -13.04 -8.88 -3.46
C PRO A 23 -13.22 -7.38 -3.55
N ALA A 24 -13.84 -6.93 -4.63
CA ALA A 24 -14.26 -5.56 -4.77
C ALA A 24 -15.29 -5.26 -3.69
N VAL A 25 -14.84 -4.70 -2.61
CA VAL A 25 -15.77 -4.12 -1.65
C VAL A 25 -15.89 -2.66 -2.04
N ALA A 26 -17.09 -2.27 -2.43
CA ALA A 26 -17.48 -0.87 -2.46
C ALA A 26 -17.39 -0.36 -1.00
N GLY A 27 -16.22 0.05 -0.55
CA GLY A 27 -16.00 0.31 0.88
C GLY A 27 -14.68 1.01 1.20
N GLY A 28 -14.26 2.00 0.39
CA GLY A 28 -13.24 2.96 0.79
C GLY A 28 -11.83 2.39 0.97
N GLU A 29 -11.16 2.86 1.99
CA GLU A 29 -9.74 2.69 2.29
C GLU A 29 -9.32 1.23 2.56
N ARG A 30 -10.10 0.50 3.35
CA ARG A 30 -9.70 -0.81 3.85
C ARG A 30 -9.40 -1.84 2.76
N PRO A 31 -10.20 -1.98 1.69
CA PRO A 31 -9.85 -2.85 0.56
C PRO A 31 -8.57 -2.45 -0.16
N LEU A 32 -8.30 -1.15 -0.30
CA LEU A 32 -7.08 -0.63 -0.92
C LEU A 32 -5.85 -0.99 -0.08
N LEU A 33 -5.95 -0.86 1.24
CA LEU A 33 -4.88 -1.21 2.17
C LEU A 33 -4.62 -2.72 2.20
N VAL A 34 -5.69 -3.53 2.27
CA VAL A 34 -5.59 -5.00 2.21
C VAL A 34 -4.92 -5.46 0.91
N GLN A 35 -5.29 -4.88 -0.22
CA GLN A 35 -4.64 -5.17 -1.51
C GLN A 35 -3.14 -4.86 -1.45
N ALA A 36 -2.76 -3.66 -1.03
CA ALA A 36 -1.37 -3.22 -0.97
C ALA A 36 -0.51 -4.10 -0.05
N LEU A 37 -1.02 -4.39 1.16
CA LEU A 37 -0.30 -5.22 2.13
C LEU A 37 -0.22 -6.70 1.70
N SER A 38 -1.27 -7.23 1.08
CA SER A 38 -1.27 -8.61 0.56
C SER A 38 -0.27 -8.77 -0.59
N LEU A 39 -0.21 -7.80 -1.50
CA LEU A 39 0.79 -7.78 -2.58
C LEU A 39 2.20 -7.64 -2.01
N SER A 40 2.42 -6.72 -1.07
CA SER A 40 3.72 -6.56 -0.40
C SER A 40 4.17 -7.86 0.24
N LYS A 41 3.30 -8.54 0.98
CA LYS A 41 3.61 -9.83 1.59
C LYS A 41 3.97 -10.90 0.56
N SER A 42 3.20 -11.01 -0.52
CA SER A 42 3.45 -12.02 -1.56
C SER A 42 4.79 -11.79 -2.27
N TYR A 43 5.12 -10.53 -2.57
CA TYR A 43 6.40 -10.20 -3.17
C TYR A 43 7.57 -10.40 -2.20
N ASP A 44 7.38 -10.10 -0.90
CA ASP A 44 8.37 -10.39 0.13
C ASP A 44 8.69 -11.89 0.22
N GLU A 45 7.69 -12.75 0.16
CA GLU A 45 7.87 -14.20 0.10
C GLU A 45 8.64 -14.65 -1.15
N MET A 46 8.45 -13.97 -2.29
CA MET A 46 9.23 -14.22 -3.50
C MET A 46 10.70 -13.82 -3.33
N TYR A 47 10.98 -12.68 -2.72
CA TYR A 47 12.35 -12.25 -2.40
C TYR A 47 13.08 -13.22 -1.46
N ARG A 48 12.36 -13.82 -0.53
CA ARG A 48 12.90 -14.82 0.41
C ARG A 48 13.24 -16.15 -0.26
N THR A 49 12.67 -16.45 -1.42
CA THR A 49 12.92 -17.68 -2.15
C THR A 49 14.18 -17.51 -3.02
N THR A 50 15.27 -18.17 -2.63
CA THR A 50 16.55 -18.02 -3.30
C THR A 50 16.63 -18.81 -4.60
N GLY A 51 17.30 -18.25 -5.61
CA GLY A 51 17.88 -18.95 -6.75
C GLY A 51 16.96 -19.25 -7.94
N GLN A 52 15.66 -19.05 -7.87
CA GLN A 52 14.72 -19.40 -8.93
C GLN A 52 13.85 -18.26 -9.46
N PHE A 53 13.80 -17.13 -8.76
CA PHE A 53 12.97 -15.99 -9.16
C PHE A 53 13.85 -14.85 -9.68
N VAL A 54 13.50 -14.37 -10.86
CA VAL A 54 14.12 -13.17 -11.46
C VAL A 54 13.19 -11.95 -11.38
N GLY A 55 11.97 -12.12 -10.91
CA GLY A 55 10.97 -11.07 -10.75
C GLY A 55 9.55 -11.61 -10.81
N GLY A 56 8.58 -10.71 -10.76
CA GLY A 56 7.15 -11.02 -10.85
C GLY A 56 6.44 -10.02 -11.76
N ALA A 57 5.26 -10.40 -12.24
CA ALA A 57 4.37 -9.53 -12.99
C ALA A 57 2.98 -9.53 -12.35
N GLN A 58 2.42 -8.34 -12.16
CA GLN A 58 1.08 -8.18 -11.62
C GLN A 58 0.03 -8.26 -12.73
N TRP A 59 -0.91 -9.13 -12.58
CA TRP A 59 -2.10 -9.25 -13.42
C TRP A 59 -3.30 -8.65 -12.68
N HIS A 60 -3.90 -7.55 -13.06
CA HIS A 60 -3.68 -6.62 -14.19
C HIS A 60 -3.13 -5.28 -13.69
N PRO A 61 -2.65 -4.37 -14.55
CA PRO A 61 -2.26 -3.04 -14.12
C PRO A 61 -3.45 -2.16 -13.76
N PHE A 62 -4.60 -2.33 -14.42
CA PHE A 62 -5.77 -1.45 -14.28
C PHE A 62 -7.03 -2.21 -13.90
N ASP A 63 -7.90 -1.58 -13.12
CA ASP A 63 -9.28 -2.02 -12.96
C ASP A 63 -10.00 -1.92 -14.32
N HIS A 64 -10.83 -2.90 -14.64
CA HIS A 64 -11.50 -2.94 -15.93
C HIS A 64 -12.83 -3.70 -15.89
N GLN A 65 -13.70 -3.38 -16.83
CA GLN A 65 -14.94 -4.11 -17.06
C GLN A 65 -14.66 -5.43 -17.76
N ARG A 66 -15.24 -6.51 -17.27
CA ARG A 66 -15.05 -7.89 -17.79
C ARG A 66 -16.15 -8.28 -18.74
N GLY A 67 -16.72 -7.60 -19.53
CA GLY A 67 -17.71 -7.90 -20.57
C GLY A 67 -18.74 -9.02 -20.33
N TYR A 68 -18.37 -10.07 -19.66
CA TYR A 68 -19.18 -11.25 -19.35
C TYR A 68 -19.65 -11.34 -17.88
N HIS A 69 -19.28 -10.36 -17.06
CA HIS A 69 -19.62 -10.35 -15.64
C HIS A 69 -20.17 -8.96 -15.25
N PRO A 70 -21.23 -8.89 -14.42
CA PRO A 70 -21.82 -7.61 -14.04
C PRO A 70 -20.86 -6.72 -13.24
N ASP A 71 -19.98 -7.33 -12.43
CA ASP A 71 -19.05 -6.58 -11.61
C ASP A 71 -17.72 -6.33 -12.34
N PRO A 72 -17.16 -5.12 -12.25
CA PRO A 72 -15.81 -4.84 -12.72
C PRO A 72 -14.77 -5.69 -12.00
N TYR A 73 -13.60 -5.88 -12.61
CA TYR A 73 -12.44 -6.43 -11.96
C TYR A 73 -11.65 -5.32 -11.28
N PHE A 74 -11.48 -5.41 -9.96
CA PHE A 74 -10.85 -4.38 -9.14
C PHE A 74 -9.43 -4.75 -8.67
N GLY A 75 -8.80 -5.71 -9.30
CA GLY A 75 -7.46 -6.19 -8.95
C GLY A 75 -6.30 -5.34 -9.47
N GLY A 76 -6.57 -4.27 -10.21
CA GLY A 76 -5.55 -3.37 -10.73
C GLY A 76 -4.78 -2.62 -9.64
N ILE A 77 -3.54 -2.21 -9.92
CA ILE A 77 -2.78 -1.26 -9.09
C ILE A 77 -3.14 0.19 -9.39
N TYR A 78 -3.81 0.41 -10.51
CA TYR A 78 -4.52 1.64 -10.86
C TYR A 78 -6.01 1.34 -10.95
N ASP A 79 -6.84 2.33 -10.69
CA ASP A 79 -8.28 2.23 -10.91
C ASP A 79 -8.65 2.31 -12.40
N ALA A 80 -9.95 2.25 -12.71
CA ALA A 80 -10.44 2.34 -14.07
C ALA A 80 -10.19 3.71 -14.73
N PHE A 81 -9.98 4.76 -13.94
CA PHE A 81 -9.65 6.12 -14.37
C PHE A 81 -8.15 6.39 -14.43
N ARG A 82 -7.33 5.37 -14.24
CA ARG A 82 -5.85 5.45 -14.21
C ARG A 82 -5.30 6.20 -12.99
N GLN A 83 -6.08 6.33 -11.91
CA GLN A 83 -5.58 6.86 -10.66
C GLN A 83 -4.81 5.77 -9.90
N PRO A 84 -3.65 6.08 -9.35
CA PRO A 84 -2.86 5.11 -8.60
C PRO A 84 -3.56 4.75 -7.29
N LYS A 85 -3.65 3.45 -7.00
CA LYS A 85 -4.15 2.91 -5.74
C LYS A 85 -3.00 2.74 -4.73
N TYR A 86 -3.28 2.38 -3.49
CA TYR A 86 -2.26 2.14 -2.47
C TYR A 86 -1.21 1.11 -2.90
N ALA A 87 -1.64 0.09 -3.65
CA ALA A 87 -0.73 -0.92 -4.21
C ALA A 87 0.34 -0.34 -5.15
N TYR A 88 0.01 0.71 -5.93
CA TYR A 88 1.01 1.40 -6.75
C TYR A 88 2.14 1.97 -5.89
N TYR A 89 1.80 2.64 -4.80
CA TYR A 89 2.79 3.25 -3.91
C TYR A 89 3.59 2.20 -3.12
N ALA A 90 2.97 1.06 -2.78
CA ALA A 90 3.67 -0.08 -2.20
C ALA A 90 4.76 -0.61 -3.15
N PHE A 91 4.49 -0.73 -4.45
CA PHE A 91 5.50 -1.09 -5.46
C PHE A 91 6.50 0.03 -5.71
N ARG A 92 6.03 1.27 -5.85
CA ARG A 92 6.88 2.43 -6.10
C ARG A 92 7.91 2.63 -4.99
N SER A 93 7.56 2.34 -3.74
CA SER A 93 8.47 2.42 -2.60
C SER A 93 9.62 1.41 -2.66
N GLN A 94 9.57 0.39 -3.52
CA GLN A 94 10.65 -0.60 -3.65
C GLN A 94 11.79 -0.15 -4.56
N SER A 95 11.63 0.95 -5.30
CA SER A 95 12.69 1.54 -6.11
C SER A 95 13.69 2.28 -5.23
N ALA A 96 14.98 2.21 -5.57
CA ALA A 96 16.00 2.99 -4.85
C ALA A 96 15.71 4.49 -4.95
N ALA A 97 15.85 5.21 -3.83
CA ALA A 97 15.63 6.66 -3.77
C ALA A 97 16.58 7.45 -4.69
N THR A 98 17.73 6.89 -4.99
CA THR A 98 18.74 7.46 -5.88
C THR A 98 18.53 7.13 -7.36
N LEU A 99 17.57 6.26 -7.68
CA LEU A 99 17.29 5.86 -9.05
C LEU A 99 16.84 7.09 -9.87
N LYS A 100 17.40 7.21 -11.05
CA LYS A 100 16.99 8.22 -12.06
C LYS A 100 16.58 7.49 -13.33
N HIS A 101 15.43 7.82 -13.85
CA HIS A 101 14.92 7.24 -15.11
C HIS A 101 14.25 8.34 -15.94
N PRO A 102 14.45 8.39 -17.27
CA PRO A 102 13.95 9.48 -18.10
C PRO A 102 12.42 9.51 -18.25
N VAL A 103 11.75 8.38 -18.04
CA VAL A 103 10.30 8.24 -18.28
C VAL A 103 9.55 7.77 -17.02
N ALA A 104 10.14 6.83 -16.25
CA ALA A 104 9.49 6.30 -15.06
C ALA A 104 9.64 7.26 -13.87
N GLU A 105 8.55 7.41 -13.12
CA GLU A 105 8.55 8.13 -11.86
C GLU A 105 9.50 7.45 -10.86
N CYS A 106 10.52 8.16 -10.42
CA CYS A 106 11.54 7.64 -9.51
C CYS A 106 12.06 8.74 -8.56
N GLY A 107 13.03 8.40 -7.72
CA GLY A 107 13.56 9.31 -6.68
C GLY A 107 12.90 9.05 -5.31
N PRO A 108 13.20 9.89 -4.31
CA PRO A 108 12.63 9.76 -2.97
C PRO A 108 11.11 9.85 -2.97
N MET A 109 10.46 9.01 -2.15
CA MET A 109 9.01 9.04 -2.04
C MET A 109 8.56 8.68 -0.62
N VAL A 110 7.42 9.23 -0.24
CA VAL A 110 6.64 8.87 0.93
C VAL A 110 5.16 8.93 0.57
N PHE A 111 4.39 7.95 1.00
CA PHE A 111 2.94 7.91 0.78
C PHE A 111 2.25 7.38 2.02
N ILE A 112 1.29 8.12 2.54
CA ILE A 112 0.46 7.74 3.68
C ILE A 112 -0.76 6.99 3.13
N ALA A 113 -0.84 5.68 3.41
CA ALA A 113 -1.96 4.84 3.01
C ALA A 113 -3.07 4.92 4.08
N HIS A 114 -3.68 6.10 4.21
CA HIS A 114 -4.68 6.41 5.24
C HIS A 114 -5.55 7.60 4.82
N GLU A 115 -6.86 7.44 4.82
CA GLU A 115 -7.83 8.48 4.38
C GLU A 115 -8.22 9.46 5.50
N MET A 116 -7.80 9.19 6.73
CA MET A 116 -8.14 10.02 7.90
C MET A 116 -9.65 10.21 8.09
N SER A 117 -10.41 9.17 7.80
CA SER A 117 -11.87 9.13 7.87
C SER A 117 -12.36 8.52 9.19
N PRO A 118 -13.67 8.64 9.54
CA PRO A 118 -14.23 7.93 10.69
C PRO A 118 -14.13 6.40 10.63
N PHE A 119 -13.87 5.86 9.45
CA PHE A 119 -13.79 4.41 9.18
C PHE A 119 -12.35 3.92 8.99
N SER A 120 -11.37 4.85 9.09
CA SER A 120 -9.96 4.53 9.03
C SER A 120 -9.51 3.82 10.30
N ASP A 121 -8.55 2.89 10.15
CA ASP A 121 -7.96 2.18 11.29
C ASP A 121 -7.12 3.15 12.17
N ALA A 122 -6.91 2.82 13.45
CA ALA A 122 -6.04 3.60 14.34
C ALA A 122 -4.56 3.52 13.93
N ASP A 123 -4.18 2.48 13.21
CA ASP A 123 -2.85 2.29 12.67
C ASP A 123 -2.67 3.03 11.35
N VAL A 124 -1.61 3.82 11.23
CA VAL A 124 -1.26 4.52 9.99
C VAL A 124 -0.14 3.78 9.26
N VAL A 125 -0.41 3.32 8.04
CA VAL A 125 0.55 2.64 7.19
C VAL A 125 1.17 3.64 6.22
N VAL A 126 2.50 3.60 6.10
CA VAL A 126 3.27 4.48 5.21
C VAL A 126 4.19 3.65 4.32
N PHE A 127 4.16 3.91 3.02
CA PHE A 127 5.11 3.37 2.05
C PHE A 127 6.18 4.42 1.74
N SER A 128 7.46 4.06 1.88
CA SER A 128 8.58 4.96 1.63
C SER A 128 9.82 4.20 1.19
N ASN A 129 10.68 4.85 0.40
CA ASN A 129 12.00 4.38 0.03
C ASN A 129 13.12 5.25 0.64
N CYS A 130 12.79 6.05 1.67
CA CYS A 130 13.75 6.81 2.44
C CYS A 130 14.24 5.99 3.66
N ASP A 131 15.25 6.47 4.36
CA ASP A 131 15.82 5.73 5.52
C ASP A 131 14.86 5.70 6.73
N SER A 132 14.03 6.74 6.87
CA SER A 132 13.08 6.84 7.97
C SER A 132 11.87 7.70 7.60
N VAL A 133 10.77 7.49 8.32
CA VAL A 133 9.54 8.26 8.20
C VAL A 133 9.24 8.91 9.54
N ARG A 134 8.97 10.21 9.52
CA ARG A 134 8.46 10.96 10.67
C ARG A 134 6.99 11.28 10.46
N LEU A 135 6.15 10.79 11.36
CA LEU A 135 4.73 11.13 11.43
C LEU A 135 4.52 12.16 12.54
N SER A 136 3.89 13.27 12.21
CA SER A 136 3.42 14.26 13.18
C SER A 136 1.91 14.24 13.19
N VAL A 137 1.33 14.22 14.40
CA VAL A 137 -0.12 14.15 14.60
C VAL A 137 -0.63 15.55 14.96
N TYR A 138 -1.77 15.94 14.39
CA TYR A 138 -2.46 17.22 14.61
C TYR A 138 -1.59 18.46 14.39
N ASP A 139 -1.16 19.12 15.49
CA ASP A 139 -0.39 20.37 15.47
C ASP A 139 1.13 20.18 15.40
N GLY A 140 1.59 18.92 15.31
CA GLY A 140 2.99 18.58 15.29
C GLY A 140 3.66 18.56 16.68
N THR A 141 2.92 18.75 17.77
CA THR A 141 3.44 18.64 19.14
C THR A 141 3.85 17.22 19.46
N GLU A 142 3.12 16.25 18.92
CA GLU A 142 3.49 14.84 18.98
C GLU A 142 4.03 14.36 17.64
N SER A 143 5.22 13.79 17.66
CA SER A 143 5.79 13.18 16.48
C SER A 143 6.52 11.87 16.82
N ARG A 144 6.37 10.88 15.95
CA ARG A 144 7.08 9.60 16.04
C ARG A 144 7.91 9.42 14.78
N THR A 145 9.15 8.96 14.93
CA THR A 145 10.02 8.62 13.81
C THR A 145 10.32 7.13 13.85
N LEU A 146 10.04 6.45 12.75
CA LEU A 146 10.34 5.03 12.59
C LEU A 146 11.27 4.83 11.40
N PRO A 147 12.24 3.90 11.50
CA PRO A 147 13.09 3.54 10.36
C PRO A 147 12.28 2.75 9.31
N VAL A 148 12.66 2.90 8.06
CA VAL A 148 12.27 1.95 7.02
C VAL A 148 13.18 0.73 7.15
N VAL A 149 12.60 -0.45 7.28
CA VAL A 149 13.37 -1.69 7.48
C VAL A 149 13.85 -2.21 6.14
N HIS A 150 15.18 -2.38 6.02
CA HIS A 150 15.86 -2.96 4.86
C HIS A 150 16.45 -4.31 5.26
N ALA A 151 15.67 -5.38 5.13
CA ALA A 151 16.12 -6.71 5.50
C ALA A 151 16.69 -7.47 4.28
N GLN A 152 17.87 -8.05 4.43
CA GLN A 152 18.47 -8.87 3.38
C GLN A 152 17.58 -10.08 3.03
N GLY A 153 17.35 -10.33 1.75
CA GLY A 153 16.49 -11.41 1.27
C GLY A 153 15.00 -11.13 1.40
N HIS A 154 14.62 -9.90 1.72
CA HIS A 154 13.25 -9.40 1.74
C HIS A 154 13.03 -8.30 0.72
N MET A 155 11.80 -7.81 0.60
CA MET A 155 11.54 -6.60 -0.17
C MET A 155 12.43 -5.46 0.33
N PRO A 156 12.97 -4.62 -0.58
CA PRO A 156 13.92 -3.57 -0.21
C PRO A 156 13.43 -2.64 0.90
N ASN A 157 12.15 -2.28 0.89
CA ASN A 157 11.58 -1.31 1.81
C ASN A 157 10.26 -1.83 2.39
N ALA A 158 10.30 -2.30 3.64
CA ALA A 158 9.11 -2.76 4.33
C ALA A 158 8.14 -1.60 4.61
N PRO A 159 6.81 -1.83 4.58
CA PRO A 159 5.84 -0.83 5.02
C PRO A 159 6.10 -0.38 6.46
N VAL A 160 6.07 0.93 6.70
CA VAL A 160 6.20 1.50 8.05
C VAL A 160 4.81 1.63 8.66
N ILE A 161 4.61 1.07 9.85
CA ILE A 161 3.31 1.06 10.53
C ILE A 161 3.42 1.81 11.85
N PHE A 162 2.72 2.93 11.94
CA PHE A 162 2.57 3.68 13.18
C PHE A 162 1.32 3.16 13.90
N LYS A 163 1.53 2.54 15.05
CA LYS A 163 0.48 1.92 15.85
C LYS A 163 -0.26 2.94 16.71
N ASP A 164 -1.61 2.85 16.72
CA ASP A 164 -2.49 3.62 17.60
C ASP A 164 -2.22 5.13 17.57
N VAL A 165 -2.14 5.71 16.36
CA VAL A 165 -1.83 7.14 16.17
C VAL A 165 -2.98 7.95 15.61
N TRP A 166 -4.06 7.30 15.20
CA TRP A 166 -5.22 7.97 14.64
C TRP A 166 -6.47 7.73 15.47
N ASP A 167 -7.10 8.82 15.90
CA ASP A 167 -8.47 8.85 16.42
C ASP A 167 -9.24 9.98 15.74
N PHE A 168 -10.33 9.62 15.07
CA PHE A 168 -11.14 10.58 14.33
C PHE A 168 -11.79 11.63 15.24
N TRP A 169 -12.23 11.24 16.43
CA TRP A 169 -12.92 12.15 17.33
C TRP A 169 -11.96 13.14 17.97
N GLU A 170 -10.77 12.71 18.32
CA GLU A 170 -9.69 13.60 18.78
C GLU A 170 -9.29 14.59 17.69
N ALA A 171 -9.10 14.13 16.47
CA ALA A 171 -8.77 14.97 15.32
C ALA A 171 -9.85 16.02 15.05
N ARG A 172 -11.13 15.62 15.15
CA ARG A 172 -12.26 16.52 14.99
C ARG A 172 -12.34 17.55 16.11
N GLU A 173 -12.15 17.13 17.37
CA GLU A 173 -12.13 18.04 18.52
C GLU A 173 -11.00 19.04 18.40
N TYR A 174 -9.81 18.60 18.04
CA TYR A 174 -8.67 19.46 17.78
C TYR A 174 -8.98 20.51 16.70
N SER A 175 -9.50 20.08 15.56
CA SER A 175 -9.90 20.98 14.47
C SER A 175 -10.96 22.00 14.90
N TYR A 176 -11.92 21.59 15.75
CA TYR A 176 -12.93 22.50 16.28
C TYR A 176 -12.33 23.54 17.22
N LYS A 177 -11.44 23.14 18.14
CA LYS A 177 -10.72 24.05 19.04
C LYS A 177 -9.89 25.08 18.26
N GLN A 178 -9.18 24.65 17.22
CA GLN A 178 -8.41 25.55 16.35
C GLN A 178 -9.30 26.60 15.66
N LYS A 179 -10.43 26.19 15.09
CA LYS A 179 -11.36 27.08 14.39
C LYS A 179 -12.06 28.08 15.31
N THR A 180 -12.32 27.70 16.55
CA THR A 180 -13.10 28.52 17.50
C THR A 180 -12.25 29.33 18.46
N GLY A 181 -10.93 29.13 18.50
CA GLY A 181 -10.01 29.73 19.45
C GLY A 181 -10.27 29.33 20.91
N ARG A 182 -11.10 28.31 21.16
CA ARG A 182 -11.38 27.79 22.49
C ARG A 182 -10.27 26.86 22.93
N LYS A 183 -9.64 27.19 24.05
CA LYS A 183 -8.68 26.32 24.73
C LYS A 183 -9.39 25.26 25.55
#